data_5f30e1dcb71e8eec4f93ee8fd751c83e
#
_entry.id   5f30e1dcb71e8eec4f93ee8fd751c83e
#
_cell.length_a   1.000
_cell.length_b   1.000
_cell.length_c   1.000
_cell.angle_alpha   90.00
_cell.angle_beta   90.00
_cell.angle_gamma   90.00
#
_symmetry.space_group_name_H-M   'P 1'
#
loop_
_entity.id
_entity.type
_entity.pdbx_description
1 polymer ?
#
loop_
_entity_poly.entity_id
_entity_poly.type
_entity_poly.pdbx_seq_one_letter_code
_entity_poly.pdbx_strand_id
1 'polypeptide(L)'
;HEQIETTLPKAKELKVAIDKIITLSKKNTLASKRILISKLQDQKIVKKLTTILIKRYEKRNGGYSRIIRSGYRYGDNAPKAFIELIDKDFNAKGQDSGPPQKKTNNVEKEKVEAKKDKK
;
A
#
# COMPACT_ATOMS: atom_id res chain seq x y z
N HIS A 1 -2.97 1.05 -2.16
CA HIS A 1 -2.80 1.17 -3.62
C HIS A 1 -1.34 1.20 -4.08
N GLU A 2 -0.43 1.51 -3.19
CA GLU A 2 1.02 1.63 -3.42
C GLU A 2 1.40 2.68 -4.49
N GLN A 3 0.43 3.41 -5.04
CA GLN A 3 0.62 4.50 -6.00
C GLN A 3 -0.55 5.50 -5.89
N ILE A 4 -0.24 6.79 -5.89
CA ILE A 4 -1.24 7.87 -5.95
C ILE A 4 -0.76 9.00 -6.86
N GLU A 5 -1.70 9.75 -7.43
CA GLU A 5 -1.44 10.99 -8.15
C GLU A 5 -1.75 12.20 -7.25
N THR A 6 -0.84 13.16 -7.20
CA THR A 6 -1.00 14.38 -6.42
C THR A 6 -0.17 15.52 -7.04
N THR A 7 -0.18 16.71 -6.43
CA THR A 7 0.69 17.81 -6.87
C THR A 7 2.13 17.53 -6.49
N LEU A 8 3.08 18.03 -7.30
CA LEU A 8 4.51 17.79 -7.11
C LEU A 8 5.04 18.23 -5.73
N PRO A 9 4.65 19.39 -5.16
CA PRO A 9 5.05 19.76 -3.80
C PRO A 9 4.60 18.75 -2.75
N LYS A 10 3.32 18.34 -2.79
CA LYS A 10 2.77 17.32 -1.87
C LYS A 10 3.48 15.97 -2.02
N ALA A 11 3.80 15.57 -3.26
CA ALA A 11 4.54 14.32 -3.49
C ALA A 11 5.93 14.35 -2.86
N LYS A 12 6.64 15.51 -2.88
CA LYS A 12 7.94 15.67 -2.25
C LYS A 12 7.87 15.52 -0.73
N GLU A 13 6.91 16.17 -0.08
CA GLU A 13 6.70 16.06 1.37
C GLU A 13 6.30 14.63 1.76
N LEU A 14 5.38 14.03 1.00
CA LEU A 14 4.93 12.66 1.23
C LEU A 14 6.07 11.66 1.13
N LYS A 15 7.01 11.83 0.20
CA LYS A 15 8.19 10.97 0.07
C LYS A 15 9.01 10.93 1.36
N VAL A 16 9.27 12.09 1.96
CA VAL A 16 10.01 12.19 3.22
C VAL A 16 9.25 11.49 4.36
N ALA A 17 7.94 11.68 4.42
CA ALA A 17 7.10 11.04 5.43
C ALA A 17 7.07 9.51 5.28
N ILE A 18 6.94 9.00 4.06
CA ILE A 18 6.97 7.56 3.76
C ILE A 18 8.29 6.94 4.18
N ASP A 19 9.42 7.56 3.83
CA ASP A 19 10.74 7.04 4.16
C ASP A 19 10.93 6.93 5.68
N LYS A 20 10.47 7.92 6.45
CA LYS A 20 10.49 7.88 7.92
C LYS A 20 9.61 6.75 8.48
N ILE A 21 8.39 6.57 7.94
CA ILE A 21 7.45 5.55 8.39
C ILE A 21 7.98 4.14 8.12
N ILE A 22 8.50 3.88 6.92
CA ILE A 22 9.06 2.57 6.56
C ILE A 22 10.32 2.27 7.39
N THR A 23 11.20 3.24 7.57
CA THR A 23 12.39 3.07 8.43
C THR A 23 12.01 2.78 9.88
N LEU A 24 10.98 3.46 10.42
CA LEU A 24 10.47 3.18 11.76
C LEU A 24 9.85 1.79 11.85
N SER A 25 9.14 1.35 10.83
CA SER A 25 8.50 0.03 10.80
C SER A 25 9.52 -1.11 10.80
N LYS A 26 10.69 -0.92 10.18
CA LYS A 26 11.79 -1.92 10.14
C LYS A 26 12.32 -2.28 11.54
N LYS A 27 12.23 -1.37 12.50
CA LYS A 27 12.64 -1.66 13.89
C LYS A 27 11.78 -2.75 14.56
N ASN A 28 10.53 -2.91 14.09
CA ASN A 28 9.56 -3.94 14.53
C ASN A 28 9.40 -4.09 16.06
N THR A 29 9.70 -3.06 16.85
CA THR A 29 9.52 -3.03 18.30
C THR A 29 8.10 -2.65 18.66
N LEU A 30 7.66 -2.99 19.89
CA LEU A 30 6.34 -2.57 20.39
C LEU A 30 6.20 -1.04 20.41
N ALA A 31 7.26 -0.33 20.79
CA ALA A 31 7.29 1.14 20.80
C ALA A 31 7.10 1.69 19.37
N SER A 32 7.82 1.14 18.36
CA SER A 32 7.65 1.59 16.97
C SER A 32 6.24 1.34 16.45
N LYS A 33 5.62 0.20 16.78
CA LYS A 33 4.22 -0.09 16.40
C LYS A 33 3.23 0.91 17.02
N ARG A 34 3.39 1.29 18.28
CA ARG A 34 2.56 2.32 18.92
C ARG A 34 2.67 3.66 18.22
N ILE A 35 3.89 4.09 17.87
CA ILE A 35 4.12 5.33 17.11
C ILE A 35 3.49 5.26 15.71
N LEU A 36 3.59 4.12 15.01
CA LEU A 36 2.96 3.93 13.71
C LEU A 36 1.44 4.01 13.79
N ILE A 37 0.81 3.38 14.79
CA ILE A 37 -0.64 3.46 15.02
C ILE A 37 -1.06 4.90 15.29
N SER A 38 -0.33 5.63 16.13
CA SER A 38 -0.60 7.04 16.41
C SER A 38 -0.53 7.94 15.17
N LYS A 39 0.42 7.67 14.25
CA LYS A 39 0.59 8.47 13.03
C LYS A 39 -0.39 8.12 11.93
N LEU A 40 -0.69 6.84 11.74
CA LEU A 40 -1.51 6.36 10.62
C LEU A 40 -2.99 6.19 10.98
N GLN A 41 -3.30 6.06 12.29
CA GLN A 41 -4.66 5.90 12.83
C GLN A 41 -5.44 4.72 12.22
N ASP A 42 -4.76 3.79 11.55
CA ASP A 42 -5.33 2.60 10.94
C ASP A 42 -4.47 1.37 11.23
N GLN A 43 -5.04 0.42 11.97
CA GLN A 43 -4.35 -0.83 12.33
C GLN A 43 -4.12 -1.76 11.14
N LYS A 44 -4.99 -1.72 10.10
CA LYS A 44 -4.83 -2.55 8.90
C LYS A 44 -3.60 -2.14 8.11
N ILE A 45 -3.40 -0.81 7.95
CA ILE A 45 -2.22 -0.25 7.28
C ILE A 45 -0.95 -0.57 8.08
N VAL A 46 -0.97 -0.44 9.41
CA VAL A 46 0.18 -0.80 10.25
C VAL A 46 0.50 -2.29 10.12
N LYS A 47 -0.50 -3.17 10.07
CA LYS A 47 -0.30 -4.60 9.83
C LYS A 47 0.35 -4.86 8.46
N LYS A 48 -0.15 -4.23 7.38
CA LYS A 48 0.46 -4.33 6.03
C LYS A 48 1.91 -3.86 6.03
N LEU A 49 2.21 -2.72 6.69
CA LEU A 49 3.57 -2.20 6.85
C LEU A 49 4.49 -3.21 7.53
N THR A 50 4.06 -3.76 8.67
CA THR A 50 4.91 -4.62 9.52
C THR A 50 5.07 -6.04 8.99
N THR A 51 4.16 -6.54 8.15
CA THR A 51 4.21 -7.92 7.64
C THR A 51 4.72 -8.00 6.20
N ILE A 52 4.22 -7.14 5.31
CA ILE A 52 4.48 -7.24 3.87
C ILE A 52 5.62 -6.31 3.47
N LEU A 53 5.50 -5.01 3.78
CA LEU A 53 6.45 -4.01 3.30
C LEU A 53 7.82 -4.12 3.98
N ILE A 54 7.89 -4.51 5.26
CA ILE A 54 9.18 -4.76 5.92
C ILE A 54 9.96 -5.83 5.17
N LYS A 55 9.34 -6.97 4.85
CA LYS A 55 10.00 -8.07 4.14
C LYS A 55 10.49 -7.63 2.75
N ARG A 56 9.68 -6.84 2.04
CA ARG A 56 10.01 -6.32 0.71
C ARG A 56 11.23 -5.39 0.75
N TYR A 57 11.34 -4.55 1.78
CA TYR A 57 12.38 -3.53 1.89
C TYR A 57 13.50 -3.88 2.88
N GLU A 58 13.61 -5.10 3.34
CA GLU A 58 14.60 -5.52 4.35
C GLU A 58 16.03 -5.12 3.95
N LYS A 59 16.40 -5.39 2.70
CA LYS A 59 17.74 -5.12 2.15
C LYS A 59 17.96 -3.66 1.73
N ARG A 60 16.92 -2.81 1.72
CA ARG A 60 17.00 -1.43 1.24
C ARG A 60 17.11 -0.47 2.42
N ASN A 61 18.13 0.41 2.44
CA ASN A 61 18.37 1.34 3.56
C ASN A 61 17.73 2.71 3.40
N GLY A 62 16.93 2.95 2.34
CA GLY A 62 16.24 4.22 2.11
C GLY A 62 15.72 4.32 0.67
N GLY A 63 15.05 5.44 0.35
CA GLY A 63 14.51 5.66 -0.97
C GLY A 63 13.45 4.61 -1.34
N TYR A 64 12.47 4.42 -0.47
CA TYR A 64 11.42 3.41 -0.68
C TYR A 64 10.35 3.84 -1.68
N SER A 65 10.32 5.12 -2.04
CA SER A 65 9.37 5.68 -2.99
C SER A 65 10.05 6.50 -4.07
N ARG A 66 9.40 6.60 -5.23
CA ARG A 66 9.84 7.45 -6.34
C ARG A 66 8.71 8.37 -6.78
N ILE A 67 9.10 9.50 -7.37
CA ILE A 67 8.18 10.50 -7.90
C ILE A 67 8.37 10.57 -9.41
N ILE A 68 7.27 10.48 -10.16
CA ILE A 68 7.21 10.55 -11.61
C ILE A 68 6.33 11.75 -11.96
N ARG A 69 6.84 12.71 -12.74
CA ARG A 69 6.04 13.86 -13.17
C ARG A 69 4.94 13.41 -14.15
N SER A 70 3.72 13.92 -13.95
CA SER A 70 2.53 13.57 -14.73
C SER A 70 1.94 14.74 -15.52
N GLY A 71 2.69 15.83 -15.69
CA GLY A 71 2.19 17.03 -16.37
C GLY A 71 1.55 18.03 -15.43
N TYR A 72 0.50 18.70 -15.87
CA TYR A 72 -0.16 19.79 -15.15
C TYR A 72 -1.65 19.53 -14.97
N ARG A 73 -2.22 20.12 -13.92
CA ARG A 73 -3.65 20.01 -13.64
C ARG A 73 -4.43 21.02 -14.47
N TYR A 74 -5.53 20.56 -15.10
CA TYR A 74 -6.44 21.45 -15.82
C TYR A 74 -7.08 22.47 -14.85
N GLY A 75 -7.19 23.72 -15.28
CA GLY A 75 -7.78 24.82 -14.53
C GLY A 75 -6.77 25.71 -13.83
N ASP A 76 -5.87 25.18 -13.00
CA ASP A 76 -4.91 25.97 -12.22
C ASP A 76 -3.44 25.75 -12.62
N ASN A 77 -3.20 24.93 -13.63
CA ASN A 77 -1.86 24.59 -14.13
C ASN A 77 -0.87 24.09 -13.05
N ALA A 78 -1.36 23.53 -11.96
CA ALA A 78 -0.51 23.00 -10.91
C ALA A 78 0.27 21.76 -11.39
N PRO A 79 1.60 21.67 -11.16
CA PRO A 79 2.38 20.52 -11.56
C PRO A 79 1.95 19.27 -10.81
N LYS A 80 1.58 18.20 -11.55
CA LYS A 80 1.18 16.90 -11.02
C LYS A 80 2.32 15.89 -11.03
N ALA A 81 2.25 14.96 -10.11
CA ALA A 81 3.18 13.85 -10.05
C ALA A 81 2.50 12.61 -9.48
N PHE A 82 2.93 11.45 -9.98
CA PHE A 82 2.70 10.17 -9.32
C PHE A 82 3.76 9.95 -8.26
N ILE A 83 3.34 9.57 -7.06
CA ILE A 83 4.25 8.97 -6.08
C ILE A 83 3.88 7.51 -5.94
N GLU A 84 4.89 6.64 -6.02
CA GLU A 84 4.70 5.19 -5.93
C GLU A 84 5.79 4.55 -5.09
N LEU A 85 5.46 3.41 -4.48
CA LEU A 85 6.43 2.56 -3.81
C LEU A 85 7.32 1.84 -4.85
N ILE A 86 8.61 1.74 -4.58
CA ILE A 86 9.52 0.94 -5.39
C ILE A 86 9.15 -0.54 -5.17
N ASP A 87 9.20 -1.33 -6.26
CA ASP A 87 8.78 -2.74 -6.24
C ASP A 87 7.31 -2.90 -5.80
N LYS A 88 6.45 -1.98 -6.26
CA LYS A 88 5.01 -2.00 -5.94
C LYS A 88 4.34 -3.28 -6.42
N ASP A 89 3.33 -3.71 -5.68
CA ASP A 89 2.42 -4.76 -6.11
C ASP A 89 1.32 -4.15 -6.99
N PHE A 90 1.27 -4.55 -8.25
CA PHE A 90 0.26 -4.08 -9.21
C PHE A 90 -1.16 -4.51 -8.82
N ASN A 91 -1.30 -5.63 -8.11
CA ASN A 91 -2.58 -6.13 -7.64
C ASN A 91 -3.11 -5.38 -6.39
N ALA A 92 -2.27 -4.59 -5.73
CA ALA A 92 -2.68 -3.79 -4.57
C ALA A 92 -3.62 -2.62 -4.94
N LYS A 93 -3.62 -2.20 -6.21
CA LYS A 93 -4.43 -1.08 -6.69
C LYS A 93 -5.92 -1.44 -6.63
N GLY A 94 -6.70 -0.65 -5.91
CA GLY A 94 -8.16 -0.81 -5.82
C GLY A 94 -8.65 -1.76 -4.73
N GLN A 95 -7.79 -2.55 -4.08
CA GLN A 95 -8.22 -3.51 -3.06
C GLN A 95 -8.79 -2.86 -1.79
N ASP A 96 -8.30 -1.66 -1.43
CA ASP A 96 -8.68 -0.98 -0.19
C ASP A 96 -9.76 0.10 -0.39
N SER A 97 -10.22 0.37 -1.63
CA SER A 97 -11.14 1.47 -1.97
C SER A 97 -12.56 1.02 -2.34
N GLY A 98 -12.83 -0.27 -2.35
CA GLY A 98 -14.16 -0.81 -2.67
C GLY A 98 -14.97 -1.18 -1.43
N PRO A 99 -16.30 -1.32 -1.55
CA PRO A 99 -17.09 -2.00 -0.53
C PRO A 99 -16.45 -3.37 -0.28
N PRO A 100 -16.48 -3.89 0.97
CA PRO A 100 -15.84 -5.16 1.30
C PRO A 100 -16.37 -6.24 0.35
N GLN A 101 -15.55 -6.68 -0.57
CA GLN A 101 -15.92 -7.79 -1.44
C GLN A 101 -16.12 -8.99 -0.53
N LYS A 102 -17.35 -9.50 -0.47
CA LYS A 102 -17.63 -10.79 0.16
C LYS A 102 -16.69 -11.78 -0.52
N LYS A 103 -15.74 -12.30 0.24
CA LYS A 103 -14.92 -13.43 -0.20
C LYS A 103 -15.91 -14.57 -0.46
N THR A 104 -16.31 -14.74 -1.69
CA THR A 104 -17.00 -15.95 -2.12
C THR A 104 -15.99 -17.06 -1.94
N ASN A 105 -16.18 -17.81 -0.87
CA ASN A 105 -15.35 -18.96 -0.55
C ASN A 105 -15.40 -19.90 -1.75
N ASN A 106 -14.29 -20.09 -2.42
CA ASN A 106 -14.11 -21.12 -3.47
C ASN A 106 -14.39 -22.55 -2.98
N VAL A 107 -14.68 -22.71 -1.69
CA VAL A 107 -15.03 -23.98 -1.05
C VAL A 107 -16.38 -24.54 -1.52
N GLU A 108 -17.30 -23.68 -2.04
CA GLU A 108 -18.59 -24.18 -2.53
C GLU A 108 -18.52 -24.73 -3.97
N LYS A 109 -17.56 -24.31 -4.77
CA LYS A 109 -17.40 -24.85 -6.13
C LYS A 109 -16.82 -26.26 -6.15
N GLU A 110 -15.88 -26.56 -5.28
CA GLU A 110 -15.31 -27.91 -5.16
C GLU A 110 -16.32 -28.94 -4.62
N LYS A 111 -17.27 -28.53 -3.77
CA LYS A 111 -18.32 -29.43 -3.27
C LYS A 111 -19.43 -29.73 -4.28
N VAL A 112 -19.60 -28.90 -5.28
CA VAL A 112 -20.61 -29.11 -6.35
C VAL A 112 -20.06 -30.00 -7.46
N GLU A 113 -18.76 -29.90 -7.76
CA GLU A 113 -18.09 -30.77 -8.73
C GLU A 113 -17.93 -32.20 -8.18
N ALA A 114 -17.53 -32.35 -6.92
CA ALA A 114 -17.39 -33.67 -6.29
C ALA A 114 -18.71 -34.44 -6.12
N LYS A 115 -19.87 -33.82 -6.30
CA LYS A 115 -21.20 -34.51 -6.28
C LYS A 115 -21.68 -34.90 -7.67
N LYS A 116 -21.08 -34.44 -8.75
CA LYS A 116 -21.44 -34.79 -10.13
C LYS A 116 -20.74 -36.08 -10.61
N ASP A 117 -19.61 -36.43 -10.01
CA ASP A 117 -18.83 -37.63 -10.38
C ASP A 117 -19.25 -38.90 -9.62
N LYS A 118 -20.34 -38.82 -8.85
CA LYS A 118 -20.91 -40.02 -8.12
C LYS A 118 -22.34 -40.34 -8.51
N LYS A 119 -22.71 -40.15 -9.77
CA LYS A 119 -24.00 -40.60 -10.26
C LYS A 119 -23.87 -41.35 -11.58
#